data_67614e3a6f1c22bafc4cc24d9251081d
#
_entry.id   67614e3a6f1c22bafc4cc24d9251081d
#
_cell.length_a   1.000
_cell.length_b   1.000
_cell.length_c   1.000
_cell.angle_alpha   90.00
_cell.angle_beta   90.00
_cell.angle_gamma   90.00
#
_symmetry.space_group_name_H-M   'P 1'
#
loop_
_entity.id
_entity.type
_entity.pdbx_description
1 polymer ?
#
loop_
_entity_poly.entity_id
_entity_poly.type
_entity_poly.pdbx_seq_one_letter_code
_entity_poly.pdbx_strand_id
1 'polypeptide(L)'
;RFVSDASHELKTPLAGIRLLSDSILQTENMDAQTVREFVGDIEQESERLARITENLLRLTRLDSGMLPEAQRVDLSSVMARVVRMLRLVAEEKQVDLSCEIRREGQTLASEDEIHEIIYNLTENAIKYNRPGGFVKLLLAGDEKDCLLTVSDNGIGIPEGDMPRIFDRFYRVDKMRSRAAGGTGLGLSIA
;
A
#
# COMPACT_ATOMS: atom_id res chain seq x y z
N ARG A 1 -3.84 21.71 -6.15
CA ARG A 1 -4.58 20.73 -5.34
C ARG A 1 -3.64 19.61 -4.86
N PHE A 2 -2.91 18.94 -5.75
CA PHE A 2 -1.92 17.90 -5.40
C PHE A 2 -0.89 18.34 -4.33
N VAL A 3 -0.23 19.49 -4.52
CA VAL A 3 0.76 20.01 -3.56
C VAL A 3 0.14 20.33 -2.20
N SER A 4 -1.11 20.83 -2.19
CA SER A 4 -1.83 21.08 -0.94
C SER A 4 -2.15 19.80 -0.18
N ASP A 5 -2.64 18.79 -0.89
CA ASP A 5 -3.00 17.49 -0.31
C ASP A 5 -1.74 16.75 0.20
N ALA A 6 -0.66 16.76 -0.58
CA ALA A 6 0.65 16.25 -0.17
C ALA A 6 1.17 16.93 1.10
N SER A 7 1.08 18.28 1.15
CA SER A 7 1.52 19.05 2.32
C SER A 7 0.71 18.70 3.57
N HIS A 8 -0.60 18.46 3.44
CA HIS A 8 -1.44 18.05 4.56
C HIS A 8 -1.11 16.63 5.06
N GLU A 9 -0.89 15.69 4.14
CA GLU A 9 -0.55 14.31 4.50
C GLU A 9 0.86 14.19 5.12
N LEU A 10 1.80 15.09 4.77
CA LEU A 10 3.12 15.16 5.40
C LEU A 10 3.10 15.86 6.77
N LYS A 11 2.28 16.91 6.94
CA LYS A 11 2.21 17.64 8.21
C LYS A 11 1.68 16.79 9.37
N THR A 12 0.76 15.90 9.12
CA THR A 12 0.12 15.09 10.16
C THR A 12 1.12 14.17 10.88
N PRO A 13 1.88 13.28 10.20
CA PRO A 13 2.88 12.45 10.85
C PRO A 13 4.00 13.27 11.50
N LEU A 14 4.43 14.36 10.85
CA LEU A 14 5.46 15.24 11.42
C LEU A 14 5.01 15.89 12.73
N ALA A 15 3.74 16.31 12.83
CA ALA A 15 3.20 16.84 14.06
C ALA A 15 3.10 15.76 15.16
N GLY A 16 2.75 14.54 14.81
CA GLY A 16 2.75 13.39 15.74
C GLY A 16 4.14 13.09 16.30
N ILE A 17 5.14 12.97 15.42
CA ILE A 17 6.55 12.77 15.82
C ILE A 17 7.00 13.87 16.77
N ARG A 18 6.72 15.13 16.42
CA ARG A 18 7.10 16.28 17.26
C ARG A 18 6.42 16.24 18.62
N LEU A 19 5.13 15.98 18.68
CA LEU A 19 4.36 15.90 19.93
C LEU A 19 4.92 14.82 20.86
N LEU A 20 5.19 13.63 20.34
CA LEU A 20 5.75 12.51 21.11
C LEU A 20 7.17 12.82 21.58
N SER A 21 8.01 13.40 20.72
CA SER A 21 9.36 13.83 21.08
C SER A 21 9.34 14.91 22.17
N ASP A 22 8.49 15.93 22.03
CA ASP A 22 8.34 16.99 23.04
C ASP A 22 7.85 16.40 24.38
N SER A 23 6.94 15.43 24.34
CA SER A 23 6.45 14.75 25.56
C SER A 23 7.56 13.98 26.27
N ILE A 24 8.42 13.26 25.55
CA ILE A 24 9.59 12.55 26.13
C ILE A 24 10.56 13.56 26.77
N LEU A 25 10.83 14.69 26.10
CA LEU A 25 11.82 15.66 26.54
C LEU A 25 11.35 16.51 27.74
N GLN A 26 10.05 16.76 27.86
CA GLN A 26 9.48 17.66 28.88
C GLN A 26 9.00 16.92 30.14
N THR A 27 8.84 15.61 30.09
CA THR A 27 8.35 14.84 31.22
C THR A 27 9.53 14.34 32.07
N GLU A 28 9.74 14.96 33.24
CA GLU A 28 10.68 14.45 34.23
C GLU A 28 10.14 13.12 34.79
N ASN A 29 10.97 12.07 34.81
CA ASN A 29 10.64 10.74 35.35
C ASN A 29 9.58 9.95 34.56
N MET A 30 9.55 10.07 33.22
CA MET A 30 8.78 9.17 32.39
C MET A 30 9.31 7.73 32.59
N ASP A 31 8.42 6.76 32.81
CA ASP A 31 8.84 5.37 32.94
C ASP A 31 9.36 4.77 31.61
N ALA A 32 10.27 3.81 31.71
CA ALA A 32 10.94 3.23 30.54
C ALA A 32 9.98 2.53 29.56
N GLN A 33 8.83 2.07 30.04
CA GLN A 33 7.83 1.43 29.18
C GLN A 33 7.13 2.47 28.31
N THR A 34 6.69 3.59 28.90
CA THR A 34 6.07 4.70 28.17
C THR A 34 7.04 5.31 27.15
N VAL A 35 8.33 5.46 27.51
CA VAL A 35 9.36 5.93 26.56
C VAL A 35 9.46 4.98 25.35
N ARG A 36 9.47 3.66 25.57
CA ARG A 36 9.53 2.67 24.47
C ARG A 36 8.30 2.74 23.57
N GLU A 37 7.13 2.92 24.14
CA GLU A 37 5.88 3.07 23.39
C GLU A 37 5.93 4.32 22.53
N PHE A 38 6.33 5.47 23.06
CA PHE A 38 6.45 6.71 22.32
C PHE A 38 7.50 6.64 21.21
N VAL A 39 8.64 5.98 21.46
CA VAL A 39 9.67 5.76 20.44
C VAL A 39 9.14 4.83 19.33
N GLY A 40 8.37 3.80 19.66
CA GLY A 40 7.71 2.92 18.70
C GLY A 40 6.69 3.68 17.83
N ASP A 41 5.91 4.56 18.42
CA ASP A 41 4.97 5.41 17.68
C ASP A 41 5.71 6.40 16.76
N ILE A 42 6.84 6.97 17.20
CA ILE A 42 7.70 7.83 16.37
C ILE A 42 8.25 7.04 15.17
N GLU A 43 8.69 5.81 15.39
CA GLU A 43 9.16 4.93 14.31
C GLU A 43 8.07 4.68 13.28
N GLN A 44 6.86 4.33 13.71
CA GLN A 44 5.72 4.10 12.81
C GLN A 44 5.36 5.34 11.97
N GLU A 45 5.33 6.52 12.58
CA GLU A 45 5.05 7.76 11.85
C GLU A 45 6.20 8.14 10.91
N SER A 46 7.46 7.84 11.26
CA SER A 46 8.63 8.03 10.40
C SER A 46 8.60 7.12 9.17
N GLU A 47 8.27 5.84 9.34
CA GLU A 47 8.06 4.90 8.23
C GLU A 47 6.92 5.34 7.32
N ARG A 48 5.83 5.83 7.91
CA ARG A 48 4.71 6.37 7.15
C ARG A 48 5.13 7.57 6.30
N LEU A 49 5.94 8.47 6.87
CA LEU A 49 6.47 9.64 6.18
C LEU A 49 7.37 9.23 5.00
N ALA A 50 8.22 8.22 5.19
CA ALA A 50 9.05 7.65 4.14
C ALA A 50 8.19 7.10 2.98
N ARG A 51 7.15 6.31 3.27
CA ARG A 51 6.22 5.80 2.24
C ARG A 51 5.49 6.92 1.48
N ILE A 52 5.07 7.99 2.17
CA ILE A 52 4.41 9.12 1.51
C ILE A 52 5.38 9.82 0.56
N THR A 53 6.62 10.08 0.99
CA THR A 53 7.63 10.77 0.17
C THR A 53 8.03 9.94 -1.05
N GLU A 54 8.19 8.64 -0.90
CA GLU A 54 8.50 7.72 -1.99
C GLU A 54 7.38 7.69 -3.04
N ASN A 55 6.13 7.58 -2.60
CA ASN A 55 4.96 7.63 -3.48
C ASN A 55 4.83 8.98 -4.21
N LEU A 56 5.14 10.09 -3.54
CA LEU A 56 5.13 11.43 -4.16
C LEU A 56 6.21 11.56 -5.24
N LEU A 57 7.43 11.09 -4.97
CA LEU A 57 8.52 11.08 -5.94
C LEU A 57 8.16 10.23 -7.17
N ARG A 58 7.49 9.11 -6.95
CA ARG A 58 7.03 8.27 -8.04
C ARG A 58 5.95 8.93 -8.88
N LEU A 59 4.94 9.53 -8.25
CA LEU A 59 3.90 10.27 -8.97
C LEU A 59 4.50 11.41 -9.81
N THR A 60 5.53 12.10 -9.32
CA THR A 60 6.20 13.15 -10.08
C THR A 60 6.96 12.59 -11.28
N ARG A 61 7.53 11.39 -11.21
CA ARG A 61 8.16 10.70 -12.35
C ARG A 61 7.12 10.32 -13.41
N LEU A 62 6.00 9.74 -13.00
CA LEU A 62 4.89 9.41 -13.91
C LEU A 62 4.35 10.66 -14.61
N ASP A 63 4.15 11.75 -13.87
CA ASP A 63 3.68 13.03 -14.44
C ASP A 63 4.70 13.68 -15.40
N SER A 64 6.00 13.43 -15.23
CA SER A 64 7.05 13.93 -16.12
C SER A 64 7.22 13.12 -17.41
N GLY A 65 6.49 12.02 -17.57
CA GLY A 65 6.60 11.14 -18.74
C GLY A 65 7.93 10.36 -18.80
N MET A 66 8.74 10.38 -17.74
CA MET A 66 9.91 9.53 -17.60
C MET A 66 9.46 8.11 -17.26
N LEU A 67 9.07 7.36 -18.28
CA LEU A 67 8.77 5.95 -18.11
C LEU A 67 10.08 5.16 -18.02
N PRO A 68 10.20 4.23 -17.07
CA PRO A 68 11.34 3.34 -17.02
C PRO A 68 11.38 2.46 -18.27
N GLU A 69 12.56 1.97 -18.61
CA GLU A 69 12.76 1.14 -19.79
C GLU A 69 11.92 -0.14 -19.70
N ALA A 70 11.07 -0.33 -20.72
CA ALA A 70 10.21 -1.49 -20.80
C ALA A 70 11.03 -2.72 -21.18
N GLN A 71 10.91 -3.77 -20.40
CA GLN A 71 11.53 -5.07 -20.61
C GLN A 71 10.48 -6.19 -20.61
N ARG A 72 10.89 -7.37 -21.02
CA ARG A 72 10.00 -8.55 -20.91
C ARG A 72 9.93 -8.98 -19.46
N VAL A 73 8.73 -8.87 -18.87
CA VAL A 73 8.46 -9.22 -17.48
C VAL A 73 7.62 -10.50 -17.43
N ASP A 74 8.10 -11.49 -16.70
CA ASP A 74 7.33 -12.68 -16.37
C ASP A 74 6.39 -12.40 -15.19
N LEU A 75 5.10 -12.27 -15.49
CA LEU A 75 4.06 -11.96 -14.52
C LEU A 75 3.94 -13.02 -13.41
N SER A 76 4.19 -14.28 -13.76
CA SER A 76 4.13 -15.40 -12.80
C SER A 76 5.17 -15.26 -11.71
N SER A 77 6.41 -14.91 -12.09
CA SER A 77 7.51 -14.69 -11.16
C SER A 77 7.26 -13.49 -10.24
N VAL A 78 6.77 -12.38 -10.81
CA VAL A 78 6.45 -11.17 -10.02
C VAL A 78 5.31 -11.46 -9.03
N MET A 79 4.24 -12.12 -9.48
CA MET A 79 3.11 -12.49 -8.62
C MET A 79 3.55 -13.42 -7.47
N ALA A 80 4.38 -14.43 -7.76
CA ALA A 80 4.89 -15.34 -6.74
C ALA A 80 5.78 -14.61 -5.70
N ARG A 81 6.54 -13.60 -6.13
CA ARG A 81 7.35 -12.75 -5.25
C ARG A 81 6.47 -11.93 -4.31
N VAL A 82 5.45 -11.27 -4.83
CA VAL A 82 4.50 -10.47 -4.02
C VAL A 82 3.77 -11.34 -2.99
N VAL A 83 3.25 -12.50 -3.41
CA VAL A 83 2.58 -13.44 -2.49
C VAL A 83 3.50 -13.88 -1.36
N ARG A 84 4.76 -14.17 -1.68
CA ARG A 84 5.77 -14.55 -0.67
C ARG A 84 6.06 -13.42 0.31
N MET A 85 6.15 -12.18 -0.17
CA MET A 85 6.39 -11.00 0.68
C MET A 85 5.22 -10.71 1.62
N LEU A 86 3.99 -10.87 1.13
CA LEU A 86 2.79 -10.54 1.90
C LEU A 86 2.24 -11.69 2.75
N ARG A 87 2.85 -12.89 2.68
CA ARG A 87 2.38 -14.07 3.41
C ARG A 87 2.29 -13.85 4.91
N LEU A 88 3.34 -13.33 5.53
CA LEU A 88 3.35 -13.06 6.99
C LEU A 88 2.30 -12.04 7.37
N VAL A 89 2.12 -10.98 6.58
CA VAL A 89 1.10 -9.94 6.81
C VAL A 89 -0.31 -10.54 6.72
N ALA A 90 -0.54 -11.45 5.78
CA ALA A 90 -1.81 -12.15 5.64
C ALA A 90 -2.06 -13.11 6.82
N GLU A 91 -1.04 -13.86 7.27
CA GLU A 91 -1.11 -14.75 8.42
C GLU A 91 -1.42 -13.99 9.71
N GLU A 92 -0.74 -12.88 9.98
CA GLU A 92 -1.00 -12.01 11.14
C GLU A 92 -2.44 -11.48 11.15
N LYS A 93 -3.01 -11.22 9.97
CA LYS A 93 -4.40 -10.79 9.83
C LYS A 93 -5.41 -11.93 9.73
N GLN A 94 -4.96 -13.17 9.79
CA GLN A 94 -5.79 -14.37 9.63
C GLN A 94 -6.54 -14.38 8.29
N VAL A 95 -5.87 -13.96 7.21
CA VAL A 95 -6.40 -13.94 5.84
C VAL A 95 -5.72 -15.04 5.02
N ASP A 96 -6.50 -15.89 4.37
CA ASP A 96 -5.97 -16.90 3.46
C ASP A 96 -5.52 -16.27 2.15
N LEU A 97 -4.20 -16.29 1.91
CA LEU A 97 -3.59 -15.73 0.70
C LEU A 97 -3.16 -16.84 -0.25
N SER A 98 -3.79 -16.90 -1.42
CA SER A 98 -3.52 -17.90 -2.43
C SER A 98 -3.25 -17.30 -3.81
N CYS A 99 -2.54 -18.05 -4.68
CA CYS A 99 -2.34 -17.69 -6.06
C CYS A 99 -2.54 -18.89 -6.99
N GLU A 100 -3.12 -18.63 -8.14
CA GLU A 100 -3.37 -19.60 -9.20
C GLU A 100 -2.84 -19.06 -10.53
N ILE A 101 -2.01 -19.84 -11.21
CA ILE A 101 -1.49 -19.52 -12.53
C ILE A 101 -2.12 -20.51 -13.51
N ARG A 102 -3.08 -20.06 -14.30
CA ARG A 102 -3.71 -20.87 -15.36
C ARG A 102 -2.92 -20.83 -16.65
N ARG A 103 -2.25 -19.70 -16.87
CA ARG A 103 -1.38 -19.49 -18.02
C ARG A 103 -0.23 -18.57 -17.63
N GLU A 104 0.98 -18.97 -17.94
CA GLU A 104 2.14 -18.09 -17.85
C GLU A 104 2.03 -16.94 -18.86
N GLY A 105 2.39 -15.75 -18.47
CA GLY A 105 2.30 -14.57 -19.31
C GLY A 105 3.48 -13.67 -19.17
N GLN A 106 3.89 -13.08 -20.28
CA GLN A 106 4.91 -12.03 -20.32
C GLN A 106 4.31 -10.76 -20.87
N THR A 107 4.74 -9.62 -20.34
CA THR A 107 4.37 -8.30 -20.85
C THR A 107 5.62 -7.46 -21.07
N LEU A 108 5.50 -6.41 -21.90
CA LEU A 108 6.53 -5.38 -22.03
C LEU A 108 6.18 -4.26 -21.07
N ALA A 109 6.91 -4.18 -19.98
CA ALA A 109 6.69 -3.18 -18.92
C ALA A 109 7.96 -2.99 -18.08
N SER A 110 7.91 -2.10 -17.11
CA SER A 110 8.88 -2.09 -16.02
C SER A 110 8.50 -3.16 -14.98
N GLU A 111 9.46 -4.00 -14.60
CA GLU A 111 9.24 -5.02 -13.57
C GLU A 111 8.83 -4.39 -12.23
N ASP A 112 9.44 -3.26 -11.89
CA ASP A 112 9.12 -2.54 -10.65
C ASP A 112 7.69 -1.99 -10.66
N GLU A 113 7.20 -1.49 -11.81
CA GLU A 113 5.82 -1.02 -11.94
C GLU A 113 4.82 -2.16 -11.80
N ILE A 114 5.06 -3.27 -12.50
CA ILE A 114 4.20 -4.47 -12.38
C ILE A 114 4.21 -5.00 -10.94
N HIS A 115 5.40 -5.09 -10.33
CA HIS A 115 5.51 -5.52 -8.93
C HIS A 115 4.66 -4.66 -8.01
N GLU A 116 4.72 -3.34 -8.17
CA GLU A 116 3.99 -2.43 -7.31
C GLU A 116 2.48 -2.45 -7.54
N ILE A 117 2.03 -2.57 -8.79
CA ILE A 117 0.60 -2.75 -9.08
C ILE A 117 0.07 -3.98 -8.32
N ILE A 118 0.74 -5.13 -8.48
CA ILE A 118 0.33 -6.37 -7.82
C ILE A 118 0.41 -6.24 -6.30
N TYR A 119 1.49 -5.63 -5.79
CA TYR A 119 1.68 -5.41 -4.37
C TYR A 119 0.58 -4.53 -3.77
N ASN A 120 0.32 -3.36 -4.35
CA ASN A 120 -0.68 -2.41 -3.85
C ASN A 120 -2.10 -3.01 -3.83
N LEU A 121 -2.48 -3.74 -4.88
CA LEU A 121 -3.78 -4.40 -4.95
C LEU A 121 -3.89 -5.51 -3.89
N THR A 122 -2.86 -6.34 -3.76
CA THR A 122 -2.85 -7.47 -2.82
C THR A 122 -2.78 -6.98 -1.37
N GLU A 123 -1.93 -5.99 -1.07
CA GLU A 123 -1.83 -5.39 0.26
C GLU A 123 -3.17 -4.77 0.67
N ASN A 124 -3.83 -4.03 -0.21
CA ASN A 124 -5.16 -3.48 0.05
C ASN A 124 -6.19 -4.58 0.32
N ALA A 125 -6.20 -5.65 -0.48
CA ALA A 125 -7.10 -6.78 -0.29
C ALA A 125 -6.90 -7.48 1.07
N ILE A 126 -5.66 -7.59 1.56
CA ILE A 126 -5.35 -8.12 2.89
C ILE A 126 -5.74 -7.10 3.97
N LYS A 127 -5.37 -5.84 3.80
CA LYS A 127 -5.53 -4.77 4.77
C LYS A 127 -7.00 -4.49 5.10
N TYR A 128 -7.86 -4.50 4.10
CA TYR A 128 -9.29 -4.26 4.24
C TYR A 128 -10.12 -5.53 4.31
N ASN A 129 -9.47 -6.66 4.58
CA ASN A 129 -10.13 -7.93 4.84
C ASN A 129 -10.54 -8.07 6.32
N ARG A 130 -11.24 -9.15 6.59
CA ARG A 130 -11.66 -9.58 7.93
C ARG A 130 -10.94 -10.88 8.31
N PRO A 131 -10.73 -11.16 9.59
CA PRO A 131 -10.19 -12.45 10.03
C PRO A 131 -11.04 -13.63 9.49
N GLY A 132 -10.37 -14.66 8.99
CA GLY A 132 -11.00 -15.79 8.32
C GLY A 132 -11.44 -15.52 6.88
N GLY A 133 -11.09 -14.34 6.32
CA GLY A 133 -11.32 -14.03 4.91
C GLY A 133 -10.24 -14.60 3.98
N PHE A 134 -10.40 -14.34 2.68
CA PHE A 134 -9.43 -14.77 1.69
C PHE A 134 -9.01 -13.65 0.73
N VAL A 135 -7.83 -13.80 0.14
CA VAL A 135 -7.34 -13.03 -1.00
C VAL A 135 -6.77 -14.03 -2.02
N LYS A 136 -7.30 -13.98 -3.24
CA LYS A 136 -6.87 -14.86 -4.33
C LYS A 136 -6.34 -14.05 -5.50
N LEU A 137 -5.10 -14.33 -5.90
CA LEU A 137 -4.52 -13.83 -7.13
C LEU A 137 -4.70 -14.87 -8.23
N LEU A 138 -5.15 -14.46 -9.40
CA LEU A 138 -5.31 -15.31 -10.57
C LEU A 138 -4.60 -14.67 -11.76
N LEU A 139 -3.67 -15.40 -12.36
CA LEU A 139 -3.10 -15.06 -13.66
C LEU A 139 -3.71 -15.98 -14.72
N ALA A 140 -4.37 -15.37 -15.67
CA ALA A 140 -5.01 -16.04 -16.81
C ALA A 140 -4.79 -15.21 -18.09
N GLY A 141 -5.36 -15.63 -19.19
CA GLY A 141 -5.29 -14.89 -20.44
C GLY A 141 -5.33 -15.80 -21.66
N ASP A 142 -5.08 -15.23 -22.81
CA ASP A 142 -4.98 -15.94 -24.09
C ASP A 142 -3.64 -15.64 -24.78
N GLU A 143 -3.56 -15.78 -26.10
CA GLU A 143 -2.32 -15.52 -26.86
C GLU A 143 -1.97 -14.04 -26.98
N LYS A 144 -2.92 -13.15 -26.73
CA LYS A 144 -2.77 -11.72 -26.92
C LYS A 144 -2.71 -10.95 -25.60
N ASP A 145 -3.51 -11.38 -24.62
CA ASP A 145 -3.76 -10.63 -23.40
C ASP A 145 -3.47 -11.48 -22.15
N CYS A 146 -2.82 -10.86 -21.18
CA CYS A 146 -2.66 -11.37 -19.83
C CYS A 146 -3.62 -10.66 -18.90
N LEU A 147 -4.41 -11.41 -18.15
CA LEU A 147 -5.33 -10.91 -17.15
C LEU A 147 -4.87 -11.34 -15.76
N LEU A 148 -4.49 -10.36 -14.95
CA LEU A 148 -4.23 -10.56 -13.53
C LEU A 148 -5.42 -10.06 -12.73
N THR A 149 -5.98 -10.93 -11.91
CA THR A 149 -7.13 -10.64 -11.06
C THR A 149 -6.75 -10.82 -9.60
N VAL A 150 -7.07 -9.82 -8.77
CA VAL A 150 -7.00 -9.92 -7.30
C VAL A 150 -8.44 -9.91 -6.77
N SER A 151 -8.82 -10.96 -6.09
CA SER A 151 -10.16 -11.12 -5.52
C SER A 151 -10.08 -11.26 -4.02
N ASP A 152 -10.96 -10.59 -3.30
CA ASP A 152 -11.08 -10.67 -1.85
C ASP A 152 -12.56 -10.75 -1.42
N ASN A 153 -12.77 -11.15 -0.16
CA ASN A 153 -14.09 -11.13 0.48
C ASN A 153 -14.12 -10.21 1.70
N GLY A 154 -13.34 -9.13 1.66
CA GLY A 154 -13.22 -8.14 2.71
C GLY A 154 -14.46 -7.29 2.92
N ILE A 155 -14.24 -6.04 3.35
CA ILE A 155 -15.34 -5.10 3.67
C ILE A 155 -16.02 -4.51 2.43
N GLY A 156 -15.43 -4.69 1.25
CA GLY A 156 -15.91 -4.10 0.00
C GLY A 156 -15.71 -2.58 -0.08
N ILE A 157 -16.13 -2.02 -1.20
CA ILE A 157 -16.07 -0.58 -1.48
C ILE A 157 -17.52 -0.10 -1.73
N PRO A 158 -18.00 0.94 -1.01
CA PRO A 158 -19.32 1.50 -1.27
C PRO A 158 -19.45 2.00 -2.72
N GLU A 159 -20.60 1.79 -3.35
CA GLU A 159 -20.82 2.19 -4.75
C GLU A 159 -20.55 3.68 -5.01
N GLY A 160 -20.89 4.54 -4.07
CA GLY A 160 -20.65 5.99 -4.17
C GLY A 160 -19.18 6.38 -4.19
N ASP A 161 -18.30 5.50 -3.70
CA ASP A 161 -16.85 5.75 -3.63
C ASP A 161 -16.10 5.16 -4.83
N MET A 162 -16.67 4.17 -5.52
CA MET A 162 -16.06 3.47 -6.66
C MET A 162 -15.47 4.41 -7.74
N PRO A 163 -16.12 5.49 -8.16
CA PRO A 163 -15.57 6.40 -9.17
C PRO A 163 -14.31 7.16 -8.72
N ARG A 164 -14.03 7.15 -7.41
CA ARG A 164 -12.98 7.97 -6.79
C ARG A 164 -11.82 7.18 -6.19
N ILE A 165 -11.90 5.86 -6.16
CA ILE A 165 -10.86 5.03 -5.51
C ILE A 165 -9.47 5.17 -6.14
N PHE A 166 -9.39 5.62 -7.40
CA PHE A 166 -8.14 5.92 -8.11
C PHE A 166 -7.71 7.39 -7.99
N ASP A 167 -8.51 8.25 -7.32
CA ASP A 167 -8.11 9.63 -7.07
C ASP A 167 -6.96 9.65 -6.06
N ARG A 168 -5.96 10.50 -6.29
CA ARG A 168 -4.82 10.69 -5.38
C ARG A 168 -5.30 11.16 -4.01
N PHE A 169 -4.79 10.54 -2.95
CA PHE A 169 -5.14 10.80 -1.54
C PHE A 169 -6.60 10.51 -1.17
N TYR A 170 -7.36 9.88 -2.09
CA TYR A 170 -8.73 9.52 -1.77
C TYR A 170 -8.77 8.34 -0.80
N ARG A 171 -9.72 8.40 0.14
CA ARG A 171 -9.94 7.37 1.16
C ARG A 171 -11.42 7.36 1.52
N VAL A 172 -12.04 6.20 1.48
CA VAL A 172 -13.45 5.99 1.85
C VAL A 172 -13.70 6.38 3.31
N ASP A 173 -12.83 5.95 4.21
CA ASP A 173 -12.86 6.30 5.65
C ASP A 173 -11.48 6.79 6.09
N LYS A 174 -11.37 8.09 6.35
CA LYS A 174 -10.10 8.73 6.74
C LYS A 174 -9.59 8.26 8.10
N MET A 175 -10.48 7.98 9.07
CA MET A 175 -10.06 7.57 10.41
C MET A 175 -9.58 6.12 10.41
N ARG A 176 -10.35 5.20 9.85
CA ARG A 176 -10.02 3.78 9.79
C ARG A 176 -8.78 3.50 8.95
N SER A 177 -8.64 4.22 7.83
CA SER A 177 -7.46 4.08 6.97
C SER A 177 -6.20 4.66 7.58
N ARG A 178 -6.27 5.70 8.45
CA ARG A 178 -5.10 6.22 9.19
C ARG A 178 -4.58 5.19 10.18
N ALA A 179 -5.45 4.60 10.98
CA ALA A 179 -5.09 3.53 11.91
C ALA A 179 -4.43 2.33 11.20
N ALA A 180 -4.80 2.09 9.93
CA ALA A 180 -4.20 1.06 9.10
C ALA A 180 -3.00 1.54 8.25
N GLY A 181 -2.43 2.73 8.49
CA GLY A 181 -1.24 3.25 7.79
C GLY A 181 -1.42 3.58 6.30
N GLY A 182 -2.67 3.71 5.80
CA GLY A 182 -2.94 4.02 4.39
C GLY A 182 -2.60 5.46 4.02
N THR A 183 -1.95 5.66 2.87
CA THR A 183 -1.60 6.97 2.32
C THR A 183 -2.64 7.50 1.34
N GLY A 184 -3.50 6.64 0.79
CA GLY A 184 -4.44 6.98 -0.30
C GLY A 184 -3.77 7.20 -1.65
N LEU A 185 -2.54 6.72 -1.81
CA LEU A 185 -1.76 6.82 -3.04
C LEU A 185 -1.63 5.50 -3.79
N GLY A 186 -1.72 4.35 -3.11
CA GLY A 186 -1.46 3.04 -3.71
C GLY A 186 -2.29 2.74 -4.96
N LEU A 187 -3.63 2.93 -4.91
CA LEU A 187 -4.49 2.70 -6.07
C LEU A 187 -4.32 3.74 -7.18
N SER A 188 -3.87 4.95 -6.87
CA SER A 188 -3.61 5.98 -7.89
C SER A 188 -2.27 5.79 -8.60
N ILE A 189 -1.42 4.89 -8.10
CA ILE A 189 -0.14 4.50 -8.69
C ILE A 189 -0.31 3.19 -9.50
N ALA A 190 -1.23 2.33 -9.06
CA ALA A 190 -1.61 1.11 -9.79
C ALA A 190 -2.44 1.42 -11.03
#